data_478aabdef18284bdc6b599873e7c73f3
#
_entry.id   478aabdef18284bdc6b599873e7c73f3
#
_cell.length_a   1.000
_cell.length_b   1.000
_cell.length_c   1.000
_cell.angle_alpha   90.00
_cell.angle_beta   90.00
_cell.angle_gamma   90.00
#
_symmetry.space_group_name_H-M   'P 1'
#
loop_
_entity.id
_entity.type
_entity.pdbx_description
1 polymer ?
#
loop_
_entity_poly.entity_id
_entity_poly.type
_entity_poly.pdbx_seq_one_letter_code
_entity_poly.pdbx_strand_id
1 'polypeptide(L)'
;DDGGEDIYIRDHQLNHAWNGDRVLVRVTREGGRRRSPEGGVQCILERATQSLLAQVEQQSDQLLASPLDDRVLAGIELPAEDSKHLPGDEVSSVVEVRIDRYPVAQHPAAGHVVRSLPLNGGAAADRDLLLTKAGLQNRPAAPRSSGKTPASKGRVDLTAQPSLLLKGWSQDDAPGLPAVHVEARDGGCRLWVHAPSVGERIGLGNSLDACLRDRGEALCLGEVWQ
;
A
#
# COMPACT_ATOMS: atom_id res chain seq x y z
N ASP A 1 -5.97 13.00 -10.61
CA ASP A 1 -5.97 12.45 -11.97
C ASP A 1 -7.06 13.12 -12.80
N ASP A 2 -6.78 14.35 -13.24
CA ASP A 2 -7.70 15.12 -14.07
C ASP A 2 -7.49 14.87 -15.59
N GLY A 3 -6.96 13.71 -15.97
CA GLY A 3 -6.83 13.35 -17.38
C GLY A 3 -5.84 14.20 -18.19
N GLY A 4 -4.91 14.86 -17.52
CA GLY A 4 -3.82 15.61 -18.14
C GLY A 4 -2.77 14.68 -18.74
N GLU A 5 -2.03 15.18 -19.73
CA GLU A 5 -0.87 14.44 -20.28
C GLU A 5 0.26 14.36 -19.25
N ASP A 6 0.98 13.23 -19.23
CA ASP A 6 2.15 13.04 -18.36
C ASP A 6 3.28 14.01 -18.77
N ILE A 7 3.85 14.71 -17.80
CA ILE A 7 4.96 15.63 -17.99
C ILE A 7 6.27 14.91 -17.70
N TYR A 8 7.14 14.83 -18.66
CA TYR A 8 8.46 14.23 -18.48
C TYR A 8 9.40 15.21 -17.73
N ILE A 9 9.99 14.73 -16.62
CA ILE A 9 10.90 15.50 -15.77
C ILE A 9 12.24 14.76 -15.73
N ARG A 10 13.32 15.45 -16.07
CA ARG A 10 14.68 14.88 -16.01
C ARG A 10 15.18 14.87 -14.56
N ASP A 11 16.06 13.93 -14.21
CA ASP A 11 16.58 13.75 -12.85
C ASP A 11 17.11 15.04 -12.23
N HIS A 12 17.88 15.83 -12.97
CA HIS A 12 18.42 17.11 -12.48
C HIS A 12 17.35 18.21 -12.31
N GLN A 13 16.12 17.99 -12.76
CA GLN A 13 14.98 18.89 -12.65
C GLN A 13 13.95 18.41 -11.62
N LEU A 14 14.21 17.31 -10.92
CA LEU A 14 13.32 16.79 -9.86
C LEU A 14 13.30 17.67 -8.61
N ASN A 15 14.29 18.54 -8.42
CA ASN A 15 14.37 19.46 -7.27
C ASN A 15 14.14 18.76 -5.92
N HIS A 16 14.79 17.61 -5.72
CA HIS A 16 14.68 16.75 -4.53
C HIS A 16 13.28 16.14 -4.27
N ALA A 17 12.41 16.13 -5.26
CA ALA A 17 11.15 15.39 -5.17
C ALA A 17 11.41 13.88 -5.20
N TRP A 18 10.64 13.16 -4.38
CA TRP A 18 10.63 11.71 -4.32
C TRP A 18 9.38 11.16 -4.99
N ASN A 19 9.41 9.86 -5.27
CA ASN A 19 8.26 9.19 -5.85
C ASN A 19 7.02 9.32 -4.94
N GLY A 20 5.89 9.67 -5.55
CA GLY A 20 4.62 9.89 -4.85
C GLY A 20 4.42 11.32 -4.31
N ASP A 21 5.46 12.17 -4.28
CA ASP A 21 5.32 13.56 -3.85
C ASP A 21 4.37 14.35 -4.76
N ARG A 22 3.55 15.17 -4.17
CA ARG A 22 2.75 16.14 -4.89
C ARG A 22 3.56 17.40 -5.14
N VAL A 23 3.76 17.73 -6.41
CA VAL A 23 4.68 18.79 -6.82
C VAL A 23 4.01 19.83 -7.71
N LEU A 24 4.54 21.03 -7.69
CA LEU A 24 4.25 22.06 -8.67
C LEU A 24 5.29 21.98 -9.79
N VAL A 25 4.86 21.74 -11.01
CA VAL A 25 5.74 21.59 -12.18
C VAL A 25 5.59 22.81 -13.07
N ARG A 26 6.72 23.35 -13.54
CA ARG A 26 6.75 24.33 -14.61
C ARG A 26 7.03 23.61 -15.92
N VAL A 27 6.10 23.67 -16.85
CA VAL A 27 6.31 23.17 -18.22
C VAL A 27 7.32 24.08 -18.91
N THR A 28 8.42 23.51 -19.37
CA THR A 28 9.49 24.19 -20.09
C THR A 28 9.40 23.99 -21.61
N ARG A 29 8.75 22.91 -22.00
CA ARG A 29 8.51 22.58 -23.41
C ARG A 29 7.17 21.88 -23.55
N GLU A 30 6.36 22.39 -24.43
CA GLU A 30 5.07 21.78 -24.74
C GLU A 30 5.22 20.44 -25.47
N GLY A 31 4.29 19.53 -25.18
CA GLY A 31 4.20 18.25 -25.84
C GLY A 31 3.84 18.36 -27.32
N GLY A 32 3.99 17.29 -28.05
CA GLY A 32 3.62 17.19 -29.46
C GLY A 32 3.04 15.80 -29.75
N ARG A 33 2.59 15.59 -30.96
CA ARG A 33 1.87 14.39 -31.42
C ARG A 33 2.53 13.03 -31.03
N ARG A 34 3.83 13.01 -30.65
CA ARG A 34 4.62 11.82 -30.28
C ARG A 34 5.56 12.05 -29.10
N ARG A 35 5.43 13.15 -28.37
CA ARG A 35 6.31 13.48 -27.25
C ARG A 35 5.50 14.11 -26.14
N SER A 36 5.67 13.60 -24.93
CA SER A 36 5.15 14.23 -23.73
C SER A 36 5.76 15.61 -23.52
N PRO A 37 5.04 16.55 -22.91
CA PRO A 37 5.60 17.81 -22.46
C PRO A 37 6.78 17.57 -21.50
N GLU A 38 7.76 18.49 -21.51
CA GLU A 38 8.88 18.46 -20.58
C GLU A 38 8.74 19.57 -19.55
N GLY A 39 9.14 19.29 -18.30
CA GLY A 39 9.05 20.26 -17.23
C GLY A 39 10.10 20.10 -16.16
N GLY A 40 10.04 20.96 -15.14
CA GLY A 40 10.87 20.87 -13.95
C GLY A 40 10.06 21.20 -12.70
N VAL A 41 10.38 20.52 -11.59
CA VAL A 41 9.73 20.74 -10.30
C VAL A 41 10.15 22.10 -9.75
N GLN A 42 9.16 22.94 -9.49
CA GLN A 42 9.35 24.26 -8.89
C GLN A 42 9.36 24.17 -7.36
N CYS A 43 8.42 23.44 -6.81
CA CYS A 43 8.34 23.18 -5.38
C CYS A 43 7.56 21.89 -5.10
N ILE A 44 7.78 21.36 -3.92
CA ILE A 44 7.08 20.19 -3.40
C ILE A 44 5.95 20.70 -2.52
N LEU A 45 4.72 20.34 -2.86
CA LEU A 45 3.52 20.77 -2.16
C LEU A 45 3.20 19.83 -0.99
N GLU A 46 3.44 18.53 -1.18
CA GLU A 46 3.14 17.50 -0.18
C GLU A 46 4.12 16.35 -0.33
N ARG A 47 4.64 15.86 0.79
CA ARG A 47 5.52 14.71 0.86
C ARG A 47 4.72 13.43 1.07
N ALA A 48 4.89 12.46 0.19
CA ALA A 48 4.21 11.17 0.31
C ALA A 48 4.92 10.22 1.29
N THR A 49 6.23 10.21 1.28
CA THR A 49 7.05 9.25 2.03
C THR A 49 7.48 9.83 3.37
N GLN A 50 6.86 9.44 4.46
CA GLN A 50 7.23 9.85 5.83
C GLN A 50 8.17 8.85 6.50
N SER A 51 8.07 7.58 6.15
CA SER A 51 8.98 6.52 6.57
C SER A 51 9.24 5.57 5.41
N LEU A 52 10.36 4.88 5.45
CA LEU A 52 10.72 3.90 4.44
C LEU A 52 11.59 2.78 5.03
N LEU A 53 11.70 1.70 4.28
CA LEU A 53 12.61 0.61 4.60
C LEU A 53 13.98 0.86 3.99
N ALA A 54 15.02 0.63 4.75
CA ALA A 54 16.40 0.83 4.33
C ALA A 54 17.34 -0.24 4.90
N GLN A 55 18.45 -0.45 4.22
CA GLN A 55 19.63 -1.11 4.79
C GLN A 55 20.54 -0.05 5.39
N VAL A 56 21.15 -0.34 6.54
CA VAL A 56 22.06 0.59 7.18
C VAL A 56 23.49 0.09 7.01
N GLU A 57 24.35 1.01 6.59
CA GLU A 57 25.76 0.83 6.46
C GLU A 57 26.48 1.82 7.36
N GLN A 58 27.53 1.36 8.05
CA GLN A 58 28.42 2.24 8.78
C GLN A 58 29.54 2.66 7.87
N GLN A 59 29.60 3.95 7.57
CA GLN A 59 30.69 4.56 6.79
C GLN A 59 31.52 5.45 7.69
N SER A 60 32.69 4.97 8.12
CA SER A 60 33.55 5.66 9.09
C SER A 60 32.81 5.96 10.40
N ASP A 61 32.50 7.22 10.66
CA ASP A 61 31.80 7.68 11.88
C ASP A 61 30.31 8.00 11.65
N GLN A 62 29.80 7.77 10.44
CA GLN A 62 28.42 8.09 10.08
C GLN A 62 27.64 6.81 9.77
N LEU A 63 26.41 6.77 10.23
CA LEU A 63 25.43 5.77 9.82
C LEU A 63 24.64 6.31 8.62
N LEU A 64 24.61 5.53 7.55
CA LEU A 64 23.87 5.84 6.34
C LEU A 64 22.84 4.76 6.08
N ALA A 65 21.58 5.18 5.94
CA ALA A 65 20.51 4.30 5.51
C ALA A 65 20.29 4.40 4.00
N SER A 66 20.41 3.28 3.31
CA SER A 66 20.16 3.14 1.88
C SER A 66 18.75 2.60 1.67
N PRO A 67 17.82 3.39 1.09
CA PRO A 67 16.45 2.96 0.84
C PRO A 67 16.35 1.68 0.03
N LEU A 68 15.41 0.80 0.36
CA LEU A 68 15.09 -0.40 -0.44
C LEU A 68 14.22 -0.07 -1.68
N ASP A 69 13.69 1.11 -1.75
CA ASP A 69 12.95 1.59 -2.92
C ASP A 69 13.91 2.30 -3.87
N ASP A 70 14.22 1.66 -4.99
CA ASP A 70 15.14 2.17 -6.02
C ASP A 70 14.70 3.53 -6.60
N ARG A 71 13.47 3.94 -6.37
CA ARG A 71 12.96 5.26 -6.77
C ARG A 71 13.37 6.38 -5.82
N VAL A 72 13.89 6.04 -4.63
CA VAL A 72 14.46 6.99 -3.67
C VAL A 72 15.97 6.87 -3.73
N LEU A 73 16.60 7.73 -4.51
CA LEU A 73 18.05 7.67 -4.78
C LEU A 73 18.91 8.30 -3.68
N ALA A 74 18.30 9.01 -2.74
CA ALA A 74 19.01 9.72 -1.69
C ALA A 74 19.26 8.79 -0.49
N GLY A 75 20.53 8.68 -0.06
CA GLY A 75 20.86 8.11 1.23
C GLY A 75 20.37 9.02 2.37
N ILE A 76 20.07 8.42 3.53
CA ILE A 76 19.53 9.10 4.70
C ILE A 76 20.56 9.02 5.82
N GLU A 77 21.02 10.16 6.30
CA GLU A 77 21.91 10.25 7.46
C GLU A 77 21.16 9.88 8.73
N LEU A 78 21.73 9.00 9.53
CA LEU A 78 21.18 8.57 10.81
C LEU A 78 22.08 9.07 11.95
N PRO A 79 21.52 9.39 13.12
CA PRO A 79 22.29 9.73 14.30
C PRO A 79 23.09 8.51 14.80
N ALA A 80 24.28 8.73 15.35
CA ALA A 80 25.16 7.66 15.83
C ALA A 80 24.50 6.79 16.91
N GLU A 81 23.58 7.35 17.68
CA GLU A 81 22.82 6.66 18.72
C GLU A 81 21.88 5.58 18.18
N ASP A 82 21.53 5.62 16.90
CA ASP A 82 20.70 4.62 16.26
C ASP A 82 21.45 3.29 16.03
N SER A 83 22.76 3.27 16.20
CA SER A 83 23.56 2.03 16.19
C SER A 83 23.04 0.96 17.16
N LYS A 84 22.40 1.36 18.26
CA LYS A 84 21.77 0.45 19.23
C LYS A 84 20.58 -0.33 18.68
N HIS A 85 19.96 0.15 17.60
CA HIS A 85 18.82 -0.48 16.93
C HIS A 85 19.25 -1.40 15.79
N LEU A 86 20.53 -1.40 15.46
CA LEU A 86 21.06 -2.27 14.43
C LEU A 86 21.29 -3.66 15.03
N PRO A 87 20.94 -4.73 14.33
CA PRO A 87 21.28 -6.07 14.75
C PRO A 87 22.80 -6.26 14.74
N GLY A 88 23.31 -7.09 15.65
CA GLY A 88 24.70 -7.51 15.59
C GLY A 88 25.02 -8.24 14.28
N ASP A 89 26.31 -8.40 14.01
CA ASP A 89 26.91 -8.83 12.72
C ASP A 89 26.35 -10.11 12.05
N GLU A 90 25.51 -10.88 12.73
CA GLU A 90 25.05 -12.18 12.24
C GLU A 90 23.62 -12.17 11.62
N VAL A 91 22.87 -11.07 11.70
CA VAL A 91 21.49 -11.07 11.23
C VAL A 91 21.29 -10.00 10.16
N SER A 92 21.08 -10.44 8.93
CA SER A 92 20.59 -9.54 7.88
C SER A 92 19.26 -8.94 8.32
N SER A 93 19.20 -7.65 8.48
CA SER A 93 18.00 -6.93 8.84
C SER A 93 17.82 -5.70 7.95
N VAL A 94 16.56 -5.33 7.85
CA VAL A 94 16.12 -4.07 7.27
C VAL A 94 15.61 -3.21 8.41
N VAL A 95 15.85 -1.92 8.36
CA VAL A 95 15.30 -0.98 9.33
C VAL A 95 14.19 -0.14 8.70
N GLU A 96 13.20 0.19 9.50
CA GLU A 96 12.25 1.24 9.19
C GLU A 96 12.83 2.57 9.67
N VAL A 97 13.03 3.49 8.72
CA VAL A 97 13.56 4.83 8.98
C VAL A 97 12.45 5.84 8.80
N ARG A 98 12.25 6.69 9.81
CA ARG A 98 11.40 7.87 9.72
C ARG A 98 12.21 9.06 9.24
N ILE A 99 11.66 9.82 8.32
CA ILE A 99 12.33 10.99 7.75
C ILE A 99 12.07 12.20 8.63
N ASP A 100 13.13 12.78 9.16
CA ASP A 100 13.08 14.01 9.96
C ASP A 100 13.36 15.24 9.09
N ARG A 101 14.23 15.08 8.10
CA ARG A 101 14.56 16.13 7.13
C ARG A 101 14.72 15.55 5.74
N TYR A 102 14.00 16.11 4.78
CA TYR A 102 14.19 15.79 3.37
C TYR A 102 15.42 16.51 2.81
N PRO A 103 16.00 16.03 1.70
CA PRO A 103 17.14 16.68 1.10
C PRO A 103 16.78 18.10 0.65
N VAL A 104 17.61 19.07 1.01
CA VAL A 104 17.45 20.48 0.63
C VAL A 104 18.81 21.06 0.28
N ALA A 105 18.96 21.60 -0.91
CA ALA A 105 20.21 22.14 -1.42
C ALA A 105 21.36 21.13 -1.31
N GLN A 106 22.37 21.41 -0.49
CA GLN A 106 23.52 20.51 -0.27
C GLN A 106 23.36 19.64 1.00
N HIS A 107 22.25 19.77 1.72
CA HIS A 107 22.01 18.98 2.91
C HIS A 107 21.30 17.68 2.52
N PRO A 108 21.89 16.51 2.84
CA PRO A 108 21.27 15.23 2.59
C PRO A 108 20.00 15.02 3.44
N ALA A 109 19.25 14.01 3.11
CA ALA A 109 18.13 13.56 3.94
C ALA A 109 18.66 13.08 5.29
N ALA A 110 17.90 13.33 6.36
CA ALA A 110 18.20 12.82 7.69
C ALA A 110 16.96 12.19 8.30
N GLY A 111 17.16 11.21 9.14
CA GLY A 111 16.09 10.47 9.80
C GLY A 111 16.59 9.70 11.00
N HIS A 112 15.74 8.91 11.58
CA HIS A 112 16.06 8.01 12.69
C HIS A 112 15.43 6.63 12.51
N VAL A 113 16.06 5.62 13.10
CA VAL A 113 15.54 4.24 13.08
C VAL A 113 14.37 4.11 14.03
N VAL A 114 13.22 3.73 13.50
CA VAL A 114 12.02 3.44 14.29
C VAL A 114 12.08 2.03 14.86
N ARG A 115 12.47 1.06 14.02
CA ARG A 115 12.59 -0.35 14.39
C ARG A 115 13.42 -1.14 13.39
N SER A 116 13.90 -2.29 13.83
CA SER A 116 14.56 -3.28 12.98
C SER A 116 13.61 -4.41 12.61
N LEU A 117 13.70 -4.88 11.39
CA LEU A 117 12.87 -5.95 10.81
C LEU A 117 13.79 -7.08 10.35
N PRO A 118 13.71 -8.29 10.96
CA PRO A 118 14.55 -9.40 10.58
C PRO A 118 14.14 -9.95 9.19
N LEU A 119 15.12 -10.18 8.32
CA LEU A 119 14.86 -10.76 6.99
C LEU A 119 14.59 -12.26 7.03
N ASN A 120 15.03 -12.96 8.10
CA ASN A 120 14.92 -14.42 8.22
C ASN A 120 13.99 -14.84 9.37
N GLY A 121 13.03 -13.99 9.71
CA GLY A 121 12.11 -14.22 10.84
C GLY A 121 10.90 -15.10 10.53
N GLY A 122 10.82 -15.68 9.31
CA GLY A 122 9.72 -16.49 8.86
C GLY A 122 8.50 -15.66 8.42
N ALA A 123 7.38 -16.32 8.09
CA ALA A 123 6.22 -15.74 7.45
C ALA A 123 5.62 -14.51 8.18
N ALA A 124 5.71 -14.47 9.51
CA ALA A 124 5.23 -13.32 10.30
C ALA A 124 6.10 -12.08 10.08
N ALA A 125 7.43 -12.24 10.04
CA ALA A 125 8.36 -11.15 9.77
C ALA A 125 8.25 -10.67 8.32
N ASP A 126 8.13 -11.58 7.38
CA ASP A 126 7.93 -11.26 5.96
C ASP A 126 6.65 -10.45 5.75
N ARG A 127 5.57 -10.83 6.42
CA ARG A 127 4.30 -10.09 6.39
C ARG A 127 4.48 -8.67 6.94
N ASP A 128 5.14 -8.52 8.10
CA ASP A 128 5.38 -7.21 8.71
C ASP A 128 6.22 -6.32 7.79
N LEU A 129 7.23 -6.89 7.15
CA LEU A 129 8.06 -6.21 6.15
C LEU A 129 7.23 -5.75 4.94
N LEU A 130 6.36 -6.60 4.40
CA LEU A 130 5.48 -6.26 3.28
C LEU A 130 4.49 -5.15 3.65
N LEU A 131 3.89 -5.23 4.84
CA LEU A 131 2.97 -4.20 5.32
C LEU A 131 3.68 -2.86 5.51
N THR A 132 4.90 -2.88 6.04
CA THR A 132 5.74 -1.68 6.19
C THR A 132 6.07 -1.08 4.83
N LYS A 133 6.54 -1.92 3.90
CA LYS A 133 6.87 -1.48 2.55
C LYS A 133 5.69 -0.84 1.82
N ALA A 134 4.48 -1.35 2.06
CA ALA A 134 3.25 -0.84 1.46
C ALA A 134 2.61 0.33 2.25
N GLY A 135 3.18 0.73 3.40
CA GLY A 135 2.60 1.77 4.26
C GLY A 135 1.27 1.38 4.92
N LEU A 136 1.02 0.07 5.05
CA LEU A 136 -0.27 -0.45 5.50
C LEU A 136 -0.33 -0.82 6.99
N GLN A 137 0.75 -0.68 7.73
CA GLN A 137 0.85 -1.10 9.13
C GLN A 137 -0.13 -0.42 10.07
N ASN A 138 -0.41 0.85 9.81
CA ASN A 138 -1.22 1.70 10.68
C ASN A 138 -2.62 1.94 10.12
N ARG A 139 -3.15 1.01 9.32
CA ARG A 139 -4.53 1.14 8.87
C ARG A 139 -5.47 1.14 10.08
N PRO A 140 -6.30 2.16 10.26
CA PRO A 140 -7.26 2.18 11.36
C PRO A 140 -8.23 1.01 11.20
N ALA A 141 -8.67 0.44 12.32
CA ALA A 141 -9.71 -0.59 12.30
C ALA A 141 -10.97 -0.06 11.61
N ALA A 142 -11.59 -0.89 10.77
CA ALA A 142 -12.82 -0.50 10.12
C ALA A 142 -13.93 -0.26 11.16
N PRO A 143 -14.71 0.82 11.02
CA PRO A 143 -15.89 1.03 11.86
C PRO A 143 -16.84 -0.17 11.76
N ARG A 144 -17.46 -0.53 12.85
CA ARG A 144 -18.47 -1.61 12.85
C ARG A 144 -19.66 -1.20 11.99
N SER A 145 -20.16 -2.14 11.20
CA SER A 145 -21.42 -1.92 10.48
C SER A 145 -22.55 -1.74 11.50
N SER A 146 -23.24 -0.62 11.43
CA SER A 146 -24.49 -0.36 12.17
C SER A 146 -25.73 -0.73 11.35
N GLY A 147 -25.53 -1.38 10.20
CA GLY A 147 -26.59 -1.70 9.26
C GLY A 147 -27.64 -2.63 9.85
N LYS A 148 -28.91 -2.29 9.67
CA LYS A 148 -30.03 -3.19 9.98
C LYS A 148 -29.95 -4.43 9.10
N THR A 149 -30.38 -5.56 9.61
CA THR A 149 -30.54 -6.77 8.81
C THR A 149 -31.42 -6.45 7.60
N PRO A 150 -30.97 -6.71 6.38
CA PRO A 150 -31.75 -6.42 5.18
C PRO A 150 -33.11 -7.12 5.24
N ALA A 151 -34.15 -6.43 4.75
CA ALA A 151 -35.48 -6.98 4.71
C ALA A 151 -35.52 -8.21 3.77
N SER A 152 -36.18 -9.26 4.20
CA SER A 152 -36.35 -10.49 3.38
C SER A 152 -37.39 -10.32 2.25
N LYS A 153 -38.17 -9.25 2.28
CA LYS A 153 -39.23 -9.00 1.32
C LYS A 153 -38.67 -8.82 -0.10
N GLY A 154 -39.16 -9.62 -1.03
CA GLY A 154 -38.75 -9.58 -2.44
C GLY A 154 -37.51 -10.45 -2.77
N ARG A 155 -36.99 -11.20 -1.81
CA ARG A 155 -35.91 -12.16 -2.03
C ARG A 155 -36.47 -13.51 -2.46
N VAL A 156 -35.75 -14.18 -3.35
CA VAL A 156 -36.04 -15.57 -3.72
C VAL A 156 -35.18 -16.46 -2.81
N ASP A 157 -35.83 -17.47 -2.22
CA ASP A 157 -35.13 -18.47 -1.43
C ASP A 157 -34.48 -19.51 -2.35
N LEU A 158 -33.17 -19.55 -2.38
CA LEU A 158 -32.36 -20.50 -3.11
C LEU A 158 -31.54 -21.42 -2.20
N THR A 159 -31.91 -21.53 -0.92
CA THR A 159 -31.16 -22.33 0.06
C THR A 159 -31.16 -23.84 -0.27
N ALA A 160 -32.13 -24.31 -1.02
CA ALA A 160 -32.19 -25.71 -1.50
C ALA A 160 -31.29 -25.95 -2.71
N GLN A 161 -30.70 -24.91 -3.34
CA GLN A 161 -29.85 -25.07 -4.49
C GLN A 161 -28.45 -25.53 -4.06
N PRO A 162 -27.97 -26.71 -4.52
CA PRO A 162 -26.63 -27.17 -4.21
C PRO A 162 -25.60 -26.25 -4.82
N SER A 163 -24.72 -25.71 -3.99
CA SER A 163 -23.69 -24.76 -4.42
C SER A 163 -22.32 -25.18 -3.93
N LEU A 164 -21.30 -24.96 -4.74
CA LEU A 164 -19.90 -25.20 -4.39
C LEU A 164 -19.27 -23.89 -3.92
N LEU A 165 -18.73 -23.92 -2.72
CA LEU A 165 -17.93 -22.83 -2.18
C LEU A 165 -16.46 -23.24 -2.22
N LEU A 166 -15.64 -22.49 -2.95
CA LEU A 166 -14.21 -22.67 -2.93
C LEU A 166 -13.67 -21.91 -1.71
N LYS A 167 -13.16 -22.64 -0.74
CA LYS A 167 -12.41 -22.07 0.39
C LYS A 167 -10.93 -22.25 0.12
N GLY A 168 -10.14 -21.20 0.37
CA GLY A 168 -8.71 -21.36 0.56
C GLY A 168 -8.48 -22.26 1.78
N TRP A 169 -7.41 -23.06 1.74
CA TRP A 169 -7.06 -23.92 2.84
C TRP A 169 -6.90 -23.13 4.12
N SER A 170 -7.64 -23.33 5.08
CA SER A 170 -7.40 -23.12 6.47
C SER A 170 -8.23 -22.12 7.25
N GLN A 171 -9.15 -21.31 6.68
CA GLN A 171 -9.64 -20.27 7.56
C GLN A 171 -11.15 -20.08 7.60
N ASP A 172 -11.67 -20.21 8.83
CA ASP A 172 -13.06 -19.87 9.14
C ASP A 172 -13.31 -18.36 9.04
N ASP A 173 -12.27 -17.53 9.18
CA ASP A 173 -12.33 -16.07 9.14
C ASP A 173 -12.07 -15.45 7.75
N ALA A 174 -11.74 -16.26 6.74
CA ALA A 174 -11.55 -15.75 5.40
C ALA A 174 -12.85 -15.15 4.84
N PRO A 175 -12.79 -14.04 4.09
CA PRO A 175 -13.94 -13.53 3.37
C PRO A 175 -14.54 -14.65 2.52
N GLY A 176 -15.86 -14.80 2.62
CA GLY A 176 -16.57 -15.81 1.83
C GLY A 176 -16.36 -15.56 0.33
N LEU A 177 -15.68 -16.48 -0.34
CA LEU A 177 -15.61 -16.47 -1.79
C LEU A 177 -17.02 -16.72 -2.37
N PRO A 178 -17.31 -16.25 -3.59
CA PRO A 178 -18.57 -16.54 -4.24
C PRO A 178 -18.78 -18.05 -4.35
N ALA A 179 -19.98 -18.51 -4.00
CA ALA A 179 -20.38 -19.87 -4.28
C ALA A 179 -20.92 -19.98 -5.70
N VAL A 180 -20.72 -21.11 -6.33
CA VAL A 180 -21.15 -21.36 -7.70
C VAL A 180 -22.07 -22.57 -7.81
N HIS A 181 -23.05 -22.48 -8.68
CA HIS A 181 -23.91 -23.57 -9.07
C HIS A 181 -24.10 -23.61 -10.59
N VAL A 182 -24.05 -24.76 -11.18
CA VAL A 182 -24.26 -24.92 -12.62
C VAL A 182 -25.56 -25.74 -12.84
N GLU A 183 -26.46 -25.17 -13.58
CA GLU A 183 -27.72 -25.77 -13.98
C GLU A 183 -27.67 -26.11 -15.47
N ALA A 184 -27.90 -27.36 -15.82
CA ALA A 184 -27.98 -27.77 -17.22
C ALA A 184 -29.23 -27.17 -17.89
N ARG A 185 -29.10 -26.72 -19.13
CA ARG A 185 -30.18 -26.16 -19.95
C ARG A 185 -30.07 -26.73 -21.37
N ASP A 186 -31.18 -26.71 -22.11
CA ASP A 186 -31.17 -27.08 -23.52
C ASP A 186 -30.20 -26.15 -24.29
N GLY A 187 -29.18 -26.77 -24.89
CA GLY A 187 -28.15 -26.04 -25.65
C GLY A 187 -27.04 -25.38 -24.82
N GLY A 188 -26.93 -25.66 -23.51
CA GLY A 188 -25.87 -25.09 -22.68
C GLY A 188 -26.06 -25.25 -21.19
N CYS A 189 -25.59 -24.28 -20.44
CA CYS A 189 -25.73 -24.22 -18.98
C CYS A 189 -26.01 -22.81 -18.48
N ARG A 190 -26.64 -22.76 -17.31
CA ARG A 190 -26.75 -21.50 -16.54
C ARG A 190 -25.81 -21.57 -15.35
N LEU A 191 -24.91 -20.61 -15.27
CA LEU A 191 -24.04 -20.42 -14.11
C LEU A 191 -24.70 -19.45 -13.13
N TRP A 192 -24.85 -19.90 -11.89
CA TRP A 192 -25.22 -19.05 -10.77
C TRP A 192 -23.97 -18.70 -9.97
N VAL A 193 -23.82 -17.44 -9.63
CA VAL A 193 -22.75 -16.94 -8.77
C VAL A 193 -23.41 -16.27 -7.56
N HIS A 194 -23.19 -16.84 -6.38
CA HIS A 194 -23.75 -16.35 -5.14
C HIS A 194 -22.66 -15.62 -4.36
N ALA A 195 -22.82 -14.34 -4.16
CA ALA A 195 -21.90 -13.51 -3.38
C ALA A 195 -22.66 -12.83 -2.22
N PRO A 196 -21.95 -12.52 -1.11
CA PRO A 196 -22.55 -11.73 -0.02
C PRO A 196 -23.04 -10.38 -0.52
N SER A 197 -24.26 -10.01 -0.15
CA SER A 197 -24.82 -8.67 -0.46
C SER A 197 -24.31 -7.62 0.52
N VAL A 198 -23.03 -7.29 0.40
CA VAL A 198 -22.31 -6.39 1.32
C VAL A 198 -22.91 -4.98 1.29
N GLY A 199 -23.26 -4.49 0.09
CA GLY A 199 -23.80 -3.15 -0.11
C GLY A 199 -25.11 -2.86 0.67
N GLU A 200 -25.87 -3.89 1.03
CA GLU A 200 -27.09 -3.71 1.83
C GLU A 200 -26.82 -3.37 3.30
N ARG A 201 -25.59 -3.60 3.76
CA ARG A 201 -25.16 -3.33 5.14
C ARG A 201 -24.31 -2.07 5.26
N ILE A 202 -24.00 -1.43 4.15
CA ILE A 202 -23.17 -0.24 4.11
C ILE A 202 -24.04 0.92 3.66
N GLY A 203 -24.23 1.91 4.56
CA GLY A 203 -24.91 3.15 4.19
C GLY A 203 -23.98 4.05 3.39
N LEU A 204 -24.41 4.49 2.22
CA LEU A 204 -23.65 5.43 1.40
C LEU A 204 -23.28 6.71 2.19
N GLY A 205 -22.03 7.11 2.15
CA GLY A 205 -21.53 8.31 2.81
C GLY A 205 -21.32 8.19 4.32
N ASN A 206 -21.53 7.01 4.91
CA ASN A 206 -21.20 6.81 6.33
C ASN A 206 -19.70 6.54 6.52
N SER A 207 -19.24 6.50 7.79
CA SER A 207 -17.82 6.28 8.13
C SER A 207 -17.28 4.94 7.64
N LEU A 208 -18.13 3.91 7.57
CA LEU A 208 -17.73 2.60 7.04
C LEU A 208 -17.56 2.67 5.51
N ASP A 209 -18.47 3.31 4.78
CA ASP A 209 -18.35 3.52 3.34
C ASP A 209 -17.09 4.30 3.00
N ALA A 210 -16.82 5.40 3.72
CA ALA A 210 -15.60 6.18 3.54
C ALA A 210 -14.33 5.34 3.77
N CYS A 211 -14.30 4.58 4.88
CA CYS A 211 -13.19 3.70 5.21
C CYS A 211 -12.95 2.62 4.15
N LEU A 212 -14.03 2.01 3.62
CA LEU A 212 -13.92 0.96 2.61
C LEU A 212 -13.49 1.49 1.24
N ARG A 213 -13.91 2.71 0.89
CA ARG A 213 -13.43 3.39 -0.33
C ARG A 213 -11.94 3.71 -0.25
N ASP A 214 -11.49 4.17 0.91
CA ASP A 214 -10.08 4.46 1.15
C ASP A 214 -9.22 3.19 1.11
N ARG A 215 -9.72 2.08 1.64
CA ARG A 215 -9.02 0.80 1.59
C ARG A 215 -8.93 0.19 0.21
N GLY A 216 -9.97 0.36 -0.60
CA GLY A 216 -10.09 -0.19 -1.95
C GLY A 216 -10.28 -1.71 -2.00
N GLU A 217 -9.46 -2.47 -1.28
CA GLU A 217 -9.48 -3.94 -1.31
C GLU A 217 -9.12 -4.57 0.04
N ALA A 218 -9.47 -5.85 0.19
CA ALA A 218 -9.03 -6.67 1.30
C ALA A 218 -7.72 -7.37 0.92
N LEU A 219 -6.75 -7.35 1.84
CA LEU A 219 -5.46 -7.99 1.66
C LEU A 219 -5.39 -9.26 2.50
N CYS A 220 -4.96 -10.36 1.87
CA CYS A 220 -4.63 -11.59 2.57
C CYS A 220 -3.12 -11.82 2.49
N LEU A 221 -2.46 -11.75 3.64
CA LEU A 221 -1.03 -12.01 3.77
C LEU A 221 -0.81 -13.24 4.66
N GLY A 222 -0.68 -14.38 4.02
CA GLY A 222 -0.66 -15.67 4.70
C GLY A 222 -2.04 -15.97 5.30
N GLU A 223 -2.11 -16.04 6.63
CA GLU A 223 -3.35 -16.34 7.36
C GLU A 223 -4.06 -15.11 7.93
N VAL A 224 -3.58 -13.92 7.63
CA VAL A 224 -4.12 -12.68 8.19
C VAL A 224 -4.75 -11.82 7.11
N TRP A 225 -5.98 -11.40 7.37
CA TRP A 225 -6.73 -10.46 6.54
C TRP A 225 -6.66 -9.04 7.11
N GLN A 226 -6.45 -8.06 6.24
CA GLN A 226 -6.44 -6.64 6.56
C GLN A 226 -7.32 -5.83 5.62
#